data_a4434f75af38c2524b9c1ebe4ce38d7c
#
_entry.id   a4434f75af38c2524b9c1ebe4ce38d7c
#
_cell.length_a   1.000
_cell.length_b   1.000
_cell.length_c   1.000
_cell.angle_alpha   90.00
_cell.angle_beta   90.00
_cell.angle_gamma   90.00
#
_symmetry.space_group_name_H-M   'P 1'
#
loop_
_entity.id
_entity.type
_entity.pdbx_description
1 polymer ?
#
loop_
_entity_poly.entity_id
_entity_poly.type
_entity_poly.pdbx_seq_one_letter_code
_entity_poly.pdbx_strand_id
1 'polypeptide(L)'
;MSYKSKDRRTGELFKEMMPFGGKLNSDNRWMKLHDLIPWEELENIYKKYFSHLGRPGKDSQLVNGLMVVKHQKVISDEETVKDFLESPYIQFFCGYEQFVTEKEIDSSTLARMRKRLGVEYFKKFETEILNLLKSRKIIKDNEQQIDATVFPANVTHPTDTGLLEKVRVWLVESIKKIEKKTKIKERARTYCRKAKAVYLKFQKKWKKKTKEIRKATKQLLQYVRRNKEQ
;
A
#
# COMPACT_ATOMS: atom_id res chain seq x y z
N MET A 1 -24.50 7.54 -4.49
CA MET A 1 -24.32 7.28 -5.93
C MET A 1 -25.05 6.00 -6.26
N SER A 2 -25.84 6.02 -7.30
CA SER A 2 -26.47 4.83 -7.89
C SER A 2 -25.52 4.21 -8.92
N TYR A 3 -25.72 2.94 -9.23
CA TYR A 3 -25.01 2.27 -10.32
C TYR A 3 -26.02 1.80 -11.38
N LYS A 4 -25.75 2.13 -12.65
CA LYS A 4 -26.46 1.58 -13.80
C LYS A 4 -25.49 0.73 -14.58
N SER A 5 -25.82 -0.54 -14.82
CA SER A 5 -25.05 -1.45 -15.67
C SER A 5 -25.00 -0.91 -17.09
N LYS A 6 -23.85 -1.00 -17.73
CA LYS A 6 -23.71 -0.70 -19.15
C LYS A 6 -24.23 -1.89 -19.93
N ASP A 7 -25.12 -1.67 -20.91
CA ASP A 7 -25.55 -2.74 -21.80
C ASP A 7 -24.41 -3.08 -22.77
N ARG A 8 -23.82 -4.27 -22.59
CA ARG A 8 -22.68 -4.74 -23.38
C ARG A 8 -23.11 -5.59 -24.57
N ARG A 9 -24.42 -5.85 -24.71
CA ARG A 9 -24.95 -6.72 -25.77
C ARG A 9 -24.96 -6.07 -27.14
N THR A 10 -24.87 -4.75 -27.22
CA THR A 10 -24.84 -4.04 -28.50
C THR A 10 -23.59 -4.31 -29.32
N GLY A 11 -22.46 -4.69 -28.72
CA GLY A 11 -21.24 -5.05 -29.45
C GLY A 11 -21.30 -6.39 -30.19
N GLU A 12 -22.20 -7.32 -29.81
CA GLU A 12 -22.33 -8.62 -30.50
C GLU A 12 -23.13 -8.55 -31.80
N LEU A 13 -24.01 -7.56 -31.93
CA LEU A 13 -24.87 -7.37 -33.11
C LEU A 13 -24.10 -6.82 -34.33
N PHE A 14 -22.95 -6.17 -34.13
CA PHE A 14 -22.15 -5.59 -35.20
C PHE A 14 -20.71 -6.12 -35.14
N LYS A 15 -20.52 -7.40 -35.43
CA LYS A 15 -19.18 -8.05 -35.52
C LYS A 15 -18.25 -7.38 -36.52
N GLU A 16 -18.77 -6.55 -37.44
CA GLU A 16 -17.97 -5.76 -38.38
C GLU A 16 -17.41 -4.46 -37.79
N MET A 17 -17.94 -4.00 -36.66
CA MET A 17 -17.39 -2.85 -35.92
C MET A 17 -16.46 -3.32 -34.79
N MET A 18 -15.33 -3.88 -35.20
CA MET A 18 -14.29 -4.22 -34.21
C MET A 18 -13.89 -2.98 -33.38
N PRO A 19 -13.70 -3.11 -32.05
CA PRO A 19 -13.21 -2.03 -31.24
C PRO A 19 -12.00 -1.34 -31.87
N PHE A 20 -11.99 -0.02 -31.87
CA PHE A 20 -10.94 0.79 -32.49
C PHE A 20 -10.72 0.51 -34.01
N GLY A 21 -11.79 0.12 -34.72
CA GLY A 21 -11.74 -0.18 -36.16
C GLY A 21 -10.88 -1.40 -36.51
N GLY A 22 -10.74 -2.36 -35.58
CA GLY A 22 -9.95 -3.57 -35.78
C GLY A 22 -8.43 -3.38 -35.86
N LYS A 23 -7.92 -2.21 -35.50
CA LYS A 23 -6.49 -1.84 -35.62
C LYS A 23 -5.64 -2.22 -34.39
N LEU A 24 -6.27 -2.71 -33.31
CA LEU A 24 -5.53 -3.13 -32.12
C LEU A 24 -4.85 -4.48 -32.33
N ASN A 25 -3.58 -4.57 -31.93
CA ASN A 25 -2.84 -5.82 -31.97
C ASN A 25 -3.30 -6.75 -30.84
N SER A 26 -3.83 -7.94 -31.19
CA SER A 26 -4.28 -8.97 -30.25
C SER A 26 -3.18 -9.52 -29.34
N ASP A 27 -1.90 -9.41 -29.75
CA ASP A 27 -0.75 -9.83 -28.93
C ASP A 27 -0.42 -8.88 -27.79
N ASN A 28 -1.04 -7.69 -27.75
CA ASN A 28 -0.82 -6.75 -26.69
C ASN A 28 -1.29 -7.31 -25.33
N ARG A 29 -0.50 -7.05 -24.28
CA ARG A 29 -0.80 -7.53 -22.91
C ARG A 29 -2.17 -7.10 -22.39
N TRP A 30 -2.64 -5.89 -22.73
CA TRP A 30 -3.93 -5.40 -22.28
C TRP A 30 -5.10 -6.09 -22.96
N MET A 31 -4.92 -6.49 -24.23
CA MET A 31 -5.90 -7.32 -24.94
C MET A 31 -6.01 -8.70 -24.29
N LYS A 32 -4.89 -9.36 -24.04
CA LYS A 32 -4.84 -10.67 -23.37
C LYS A 32 -5.41 -10.63 -21.96
N LEU A 33 -5.10 -9.57 -21.21
CA LEU A 33 -5.66 -9.37 -19.85
C LEU A 33 -7.16 -9.10 -19.87
N HIS A 34 -7.66 -8.37 -20.88
CA HIS A 34 -9.09 -8.11 -21.03
C HIS A 34 -9.88 -9.42 -21.09
N ASP A 35 -9.41 -10.38 -21.88
CA ASP A 35 -10.07 -11.67 -22.08
C ASP A 35 -9.93 -12.63 -20.89
N LEU A 36 -8.97 -12.35 -20.00
CA LEU A 36 -8.75 -13.13 -18.79
C LEU A 36 -9.60 -12.67 -17.61
N ILE A 37 -10.03 -11.41 -17.57
CA ILE A 37 -10.74 -10.87 -16.41
C ILE A 37 -12.25 -11.15 -16.52
N PRO A 38 -12.88 -11.68 -15.46
CA PRO A 38 -14.32 -11.98 -15.44
C PRO A 38 -15.11 -10.68 -15.14
N TRP A 39 -15.28 -9.82 -16.13
CA TRP A 39 -15.87 -8.49 -15.99
C TRP A 39 -17.30 -8.51 -15.45
N GLU A 40 -18.11 -9.50 -15.84
CA GLU A 40 -19.51 -9.62 -15.39
C GLU A 40 -19.60 -9.94 -13.89
N GLU A 41 -18.81 -10.88 -13.42
CA GLU A 41 -18.74 -11.26 -12.01
C GLU A 41 -18.26 -10.09 -11.16
N LEU A 42 -17.24 -9.38 -11.64
CA LEU A 42 -16.73 -8.19 -10.96
C LEU A 42 -17.75 -7.05 -10.92
N GLU A 43 -18.52 -6.87 -11.98
CA GLU A 43 -19.62 -5.90 -12.00
C GLU A 43 -20.71 -6.26 -11.00
N ASN A 44 -21.06 -7.54 -10.87
CA ASN A 44 -22.03 -8.03 -9.90
C ASN A 44 -21.60 -7.77 -8.44
N ILE A 45 -20.30 -7.86 -8.16
CA ILE A 45 -19.74 -7.49 -6.87
C ILE A 45 -19.78 -5.97 -6.70
N TYR A 46 -19.38 -5.21 -7.73
CA TYR A 46 -19.29 -3.76 -7.71
C TYR A 46 -20.64 -3.09 -7.44
N LYS A 47 -21.72 -3.56 -8.06
CA LYS A 47 -23.09 -3.06 -7.87
C LYS A 47 -23.51 -3.00 -6.41
N LYS A 48 -23.08 -3.94 -5.59
CA LYS A 48 -23.46 -4.05 -4.16
C LYS A 48 -22.97 -2.88 -3.30
N TYR A 49 -21.99 -2.12 -3.78
CA TYR A 49 -21.42 -0.96 -3.08
C TYR A 49 -22.08 0.37 -3.44
N PHE A 50 -23.17 0.32 -4.25
CA PHE A 50 -23.92 1.49 -4.69
C PHE A 50 -25.39 1.36 -4.32
N SER A 51 -26.02 2.52 -4.04
CA SER A 51 -27.46 2.58 -3.81
C SER A 51 -28.23 2.64 -5.13
N HIS A 52 -29.53 2.39 -5.08
CA HIS A 52 -30.41 2.53 -6.26
C HIS A 52 -30.74 3.99 -6.58
N LEU A 53 -30.50 4.92 -5.64
CA LEU A 53 -30.83 6.34 -5.76
C LEU A 53 -29.58 7.22 -5.76
N GLY A 54 -29.65 8.36 -6.46
CA GLY A 54 -28.63 9.38 -6.49
C GLY A 54 -27.84 9.41 -7.81
N ARG A 55 -26.78 10.27 -7.86
CA ARG A 55 -25.94 10.41 -9.05
C ARG A 55 -25.35 9.07 -9.47
N PRO A 56 -25.37 8.72 -10.78
CA PRO A 56 -24.75 7.49 -11.29
C PRO A 56 -23.28 7.39 -10.90
N GLY A 57 -22.85 6.20 -10.50
CA GLY A 57 -21.44 5.85 -10.31
C GLY A 57 -20.74 5.72 -11.65
N LYS A 58 -19.41 5.78 -11.64
CA LYS A 58 -18.60 5.46 -12.82
C LYS A 58 -18.71 3.97 -13.15
N ASP A 59 -18.51 3.63 -14.41
CA ASP A 59 -18.57 2.26 -14.89
C ASP A 59 -17.63 1.32 -14.11
N SER A 60 -18.07 0.09 -13.90
CA SER A 60 -17.32 -0.94 -13.17
C SER A 60 -16.02 -1.29 -13.87
N GLN A 61 -16.07 -1.52 -15.17
CA GLN A 61 -14.91 -1.91 -15.96
C GLN A 61 -13.89 -0.78 -16.05
N LEU A 62 -14.34 0.48 -16.17
CA LEU A 62 -13.46 1.64 -16.13
C LEU A 62 -12.71 1.72 -14.79
N VAL A 63 -13.43 1.66 -13.67
CA VAL A 63 -12.81 1.82 -12.34
C VAL A 63 -11.87 0.66 -12.03
N ASN A 64 -12.30 -0.58 -12.25
CA ASN A 64 -11.49 -1.76 -12.00
C ASN A 64 -10.30 -1.85 -12.96
N GLY A 65 -10.52 -1.56 -14.25
CA GLY A 65 -9.46 -1.52 -15.25
C GLY A 65 -8.36 -0.54 -14.89
N LEU A 66 -8.71 0.69 -14.52
CA LEU A 66 -7.73 1.69 -14.09
C LEU A 66 -6.97 1.27 -12.81
N MET A 67 -7.62 0.58 -11.87
CA MET A 67 -6.95 0.06 -10.69
C MET A 67 -5.94 -1.04 -11.02
N VAL A 68 -6.28 -1.93 -11.96
CA VAL A 68 -5.36 -2.95 -12.46
C VAL A 68 -4.18 -2.31 -13.19
N VAL A 69 -4.43 -1.33 -14.08
CA VAL A 69 -3.38 -0.59 -14.78
C VAL A 69 -2.41 0.07 -13.81
N LYS A 70 -2.96 0.80 -12.82
CA LYS A 70 -2.18 1.44 -11.77
C LYS A 70 -1.28 0.45 -11.04
N HIS A 71 -1.85 -0.66 -10.63
CA HIS A 71 -1.12 -1.66 -9.84
C HIS A 71 -0.02 -2.32 -10.67
N GLN A 72 -0.33 -2.68 -11.91
CA GLN A 72 0.62 -3.36 -12.79
C GLN A 72 1.78 -2.47 -13.25
N LYS A 73 1.53 -1.18 -13.45
CA LYS A 73 2.56 -0.21 -13.84
C LYS A 73 3.26 0.43 -12.64
N VAL A 74 2.73 0.28 -11.44
CA VAL A 74 3.23 0.89 -10.18
C VAL A 74 3.31 2.42 -10.30
N ILE A 75 2.26 3.04 -10.84
CA ILE A 75 2.18 4.48 -11.11
C ILE A 75 1.18 5.20 -10.20
N SER A 76 1.22 6.53 -10.20
CA SER A 76 0.27 7.38 -9.46
C SER A 76 -1.14 7.36 -10.05
N ASP A 77 -2.15 7.83 -9.30
CA ASP A 77 -3.52 7.98 -9.81
C ASP A 77 -3.58 8.99 -10.99
N GLU A 78 -2.75 10.00 -10.96
CA GLU A 78 -2.66 11.03 -12.02
C GLU A 78 -2.07 10.45 -13.30
N GLU A 79 -0.96 9.72 -13.20
CA GLU A 79 -0.34 9.04 -14.32
C GLU A 79 -1.24 7.96 -14.90
N THR A 80 -2.01 7.24 -14.05
CA THR A 80 -2.98 6.24 -14.53
C THR A 80 -4.05 6.88 -15.43
N VAL A 81 -4.58 8.04 -15.05
CA VAL A 81 -5.55 8.77 -15.86
C VAL A 81 -4.92 9.32 -17.14
N LYS A 82 -3.68 9.77 -17.10
CA LYS A 82 -2.92 10.17 -18.28
C LYS A 82 -2.73 9.02 -19.25
N ASP A 83 -2.22 7.90 -18.78
CA ASP A 83 -2.01 6.69 -19.57
C ASP A 83 -3.33 6.18 -20.23
N PHE A 84 -4.45 6.31 -19.53
CA PHE A 84 -5.76 6.00 -20.08
C PHE A 84 -6.09 6.89 -21.28
N LEU A 85 -5.83 8.19 -21.20
CA LEU A 85 -6.10 9.12 -22.30
C LEU A 85 -5.18 8.94 -23.49
N GLU A 86 -3.95 8.49 -23.27
CA GLU A 86 -2.93 8.35 -24.30
C GLU A 86 -2.95 6.98 -25.00
N SER A 87 -3.48 5.93 -24.35
CA SER A 87 -3.36 4.56 -24.85
C SER A 87 -4.70 3.95 -25.26
N PRO A 88 -4.93 3.66 -26.55
CA PRO A 88 -6.11 2.96 -27.00
C PRO A 88 -6.24 1.54 -26.43
N TYR A 89 -5.12 0.87 -26.13
CA TYR A 89 -5.12 -0.45 -25.49
C TYR A 89 -5.63 -0.41 -24.04
N ILE A 90 -5.29 0.64 -23.30
CA ILE A 90 -5.78 0.83 -21.92
C ILE A 90 -7.27 1.23 -21.96
N GLN A 91 -7.66 2.04 -22.93
CA GLN A 91 -9.08 2.38 -23.12
C GLN A 91 -9.92 1.14 -23.45
N PHE A 92 -9.45 0.29 -24.37
CA PHE A 92 -10.08 -0.99 -24.66
C PHE A 92 -10.20 -1.87 -23.42
N PHE A 93 -9.12 -2.00 -22.66
CA PHE A 93 -9.09 -2.75 -21.40
C PHE A 93 -10.11 -2.24 -20.40
N CYS A 94 -10.34 -0.94 -20.37
CA CYS A 94 -11.33 -0.26 -19.53
C CYS A 94 -12.77 -0.29 -20.12
N GLY A 95 -13.02 -1.02 -21.21
CA GLY A 95 -14.36 -1.23 -21.79
C GLY A 95 -14.81 -0.14 -22.75
N TYR A 96 -13.88 0.55 -23.40
CA TYR A 96 -14.18 1.49 -24.49
C TYR A 96 -13.99 0.82 -25.85
N GLU A 97 -14.92 1.09 -26.74
CA GLU A 97 -14.89 0.58 -28.12
C GLU A 97 -14.30 1.60 -29.11
N GLN A 98 -14.27 2.86 -28.72
CA GLN A 98 -13.75 3.97 -29.50
C GLN A 98 -12.75 4.77 -28.69
N PHE A 99 -11.83 5.43 -29.37
CA PHE A 99 -10.84 6.29 -28.74
C PHE A 99 -11.51 7.54 -28.16
N VAL A 100 -11.35 7.74 -26.86
CA VAL A 100 -11.88 8.89 -26.11
C VAL A 100 -10.73 9.81 -25.77
N THR A 101 -10.86 11.08 -26.15
CA THR A 101 -9.88 12.13 -25.84
C THR A 101 -10.29 12.95 -24.62
N GLU A 102 -11.55 12.92 -24.25
CA GLU A 102 -12.06 13.64 -23.09
C GLU A 102 -11.81 12.89 -21.78
N LYS A 103 -11.59 13.67 -20.74
CA LYS A 103 -11.31 13.16 -19.41
C LYS A 103 -12.55 12.58 -18.73
N GLU A 104 -12.75 11.30 -18.84
CA GLU A 104 -13.89 10.57 -18.25
C GLU A 104 -13.84 10.45 -16.73
N ILE A 105 -12.64 10.45 -16.15
CA ILE A 105 -12.43 10.28 -14.72
C ILE A 105 -11.25 11.11 -14.24
N ASP A 106 -11.37 11.73 -13.07
CA ASP A 106 -10.27 12.41 -12.37
C ASP A 106 -9.53 11.47 -11.42
N SER A 107 -8.24 11.73 -11.18
CA SER A 107 -7.42 11.03 -10.18
C SER A 107 -8.05 11.06 -8.79
N SER A 108 -8.64 12.21 -8.41
CA SER A 108 -9.38 12.36 -7.15
C SER A 108 -10.64 11.48 -7.07
N THR A 109 -11.30 11.25 -8.22
CA THR A 109 -12.45 10.33 -8.28
C THR A 109 -12.00 8.88 -8.16
N LEU A 110 -10.90 8.49 -8.79
CA LEU A 110 -10.30 7.15 -8.64
C LEU A 110 -9.94 6.87 -7.17
N ALA A 111 -9.31 7.83 -6.49
CA ALA A 111 -8.99 7.73 -5.07
C ALA A 111 -10.25 7.60 -4.19
N ARG A 112 -11.32 8.38 -4.46
CA ARG A 112 -12.61 8.29 -3.76
C ARG A 112 -13.30 6.95 -3.99
N MET A 113 -13.26 6.42 -5.22
CA MET A 113 -13.82 5.10 -5.53
C MET A 113 -13.10 4.01 -4.76
N ARG A 114 -11.77 4.01 -4.73
CA ARG A 114 -10.96 3.07 -3.94
C ARG A 114 -11.33 3.09 -2.46
N LYS A 115 -11.48 4.29 -1.87
CA LYS A 115 -11.92 4.45 -0.48
C LYS A 115 -13.33 3.92 -0.24
N ARG A 116 -14.25 4.14 -1.18
CA ARG A 116 -15.64 3.69 -1.09
C ARG A 116 -15.77 2.17 -1.16
N LEU A 117 -15.06 1.53 -2.09
CA LEU A 117 -15.07 0.09 -2.28
C LEU A 117 -14.46 -0.63 -1.07
N GLY A 118 -13.38 -0.10 -0.50
CA GLY A 118 -12.75 -0.64 0.71
C GLY A 118 -12.03 -1.96 0.49
N VAL A 119 -11.40 -2.46 1.55
CA VAL A 119 -10.55 -3.67 1.51
C VAL A 119 -11.35 -4.93 1.14
N GLU A 120 -12.58 -5.07 1.66
CA GLU A 120 -13.42 -6.25 1.42
C GLU A 120 -13.80 -6.43 -0.06
N TYR A 121 -13.97 -5.32 -0.78
CA TYR A 121 -14.18 -5.39 -2.23
C TYR A 121 -12.97 -5.98 -2.94
N PHE A 122 -11.78 -5.50 -2.63
CA PHE A 122 -10.55 -5.96 -3.29
C PHE A 122 -10.21 -7.41 -2.95
N LYS A 123 -10.51 -7.89 -1.76
CA LYS A 123 -10.40 -9.32 -1.42
C LYS A 123 -11.32 -10.18 -2.29
N LYS A 124 -12.57 -9.77 -2.48
CA LYS A 124 -13.51 -10.48 -3.36
C LYS A 124 -13.05 -10.43 -4.83
N PHE A 125 -12.60 -9.27 -5.27
CA PHE A 125 -12.03 -9.08 -6.60
C PHE A 125 -10.86 -10.04 -6.85
N GLU A 126 -9.92 -10.13 -5.91
CA GLU A 126 -8.79 -11.05 -5.98
C GLU A 126 -9.25 -12.51 -6.00
N THR A 127 -10.21 -12.86 -5.15
CA THR A 127 -10.76 -14.23 -5.09
C THR A 127 -11.37 -14.65 -6.42
N GLU A 128 -12.15 -13.79 -7.09
CA GLU A 128 -12.75 -14.10 -8.38
C GLU A 128 -11.70 -14.31 -9.47
N ILE A 129 -10.67 -13.46 -9.51
CA ILE A 129 -9.56 -13.64 -10.45
C ILE A 129 -8.83 -14.95 -10.18
N LEU A 130 -8.51 -15.26 -8.92
CA LEU A 130 -7.83 -16.50 -8.56
C LEU A 130 -8.66 -17.73 -8.93
N ASN A 131 -9.98 -17.72 -8.69
CA ASN A 131 -10.90 -18.79 -9.07
C ASN A 131 -10.90 -19.02 -10.59
N LEU A 132 -10.91 -17.94 -11.36
CA LEU A 132 -10.82 -18.02 -12.81
C LEU A 132 -9.49 -18.60 -13.29
N LEU A 133 -8.37 -18.13 -12.73
CA LEU A 133 -7.03 -18.63 -13.09
C LEU A 133 -6.86 -20.12 -12.75
N LYS A 134 -7.46 -20.57 -11.64
CA LYS A 134 -7.52 -22.00 -11.26
C LYS A 134 -8.39 -22.80 -12.21
N SER A 135 -9.58 -22.33 -12.56
CA SER A 135 -10.49 -23.01 -13.49
C SER A 135 -9.87 -23.18 -14.87
N ARG A 136 -9.09 -22.20 -15.32
CA ARG A 136 -8.33 -22.26 -16.59
C ARG A 136 -6.99 -23.02 -16.47
N LYS A 137 -6.68 -23.61 -15.30
CA LYS A 137 -5.43 -24.34 -15.02
C LYS A 137 -4.15 -23.53 -15.26
N ILE A 138 -4.23 -22.19 -15.15
CA ILE A 138 -3.09 -21.29 -15.28
C ILE A 138 -2.26 -21.32 -13.98
N ILE A 139 -2.95 -21.45 -12.83
CA ILE A 139 -2.32 -21.61 -11.52
C ILE A 139 -2.58 -23.01 -10.99
N LYS A 140 -1.56 -23.68 -10.49
CA LYS A 140 -1.67 -24.98 -9.80
C LYS A 140 -1.86 -24.72 -8.31
N ASP A 141 -2.79 -25.45 -7.68
CA ASP A 141 -3.16 -25.25 -6.25
C ASP A 141 -2.02 -25.50 -5.23
N ASN A 142 -0.93 -26.13 -5.66
CA ASN A 142 0.12 -26.62 -4.75
C ASN A 142 1.39 -25.78 -4.70
N GLU A 143 1.48 -24.67 -5.40
CA GLU A 143 2.65 -23.80 -5.39
C GLU A 143 2.29 -22.43 -4.82
N GLN A 144 2.42 -22.26 -3.51
CA GLN A 144 2.45 -20.94 -2.87
C GLN A 144 3.89 -20.49 -2.69
N GLN A 145 4.33 -19.54 -3.48
CA GLN A 145 5.57 -18.82 -3.22
C GLN A 145 5.29 -17.73 -2.18
N ILE A 146 5.58 -18.03 -0.92
CA ILE A 146 5.49 -17.05 0.16
C ILE A 146 6.82 -16.29 0.17
N ASP A 147 6.85 -15.10 -0.40
CA ASP A 147 7.95 -14.16 -0.22
C ASP A 147 7.73 -13.42 1.11
N ALA A 148 8.66 -13.63 2.04
CA ALA A 148 8.66 -12.92 3.30
C ALA A 148 9.10 -11.47 3.07
N THR A 149 8.16 -10.61 2.72
CA THR A 149 8.42 -9.17 2.67
C THR A 149 8.55 -8.65 4.10
N VAL A 150 9.78 -8.44 4.53
CA VAL A 150 10.05 -7.74 5.79
C VAL A 150 9.65 -6.27 5.61
N PHE A 151 8.46 -5.91 6.07
CA PHE A 151 8.13 -4.51 6.26
C PHE A 151 9.01 -3.96 7.39
N PRO A 152 9.88 -2.99 7.13
CA PRO A 152 10.65 -2.34 8.19
C PRO A 152 9.67 -1.52 9.05
N ALA A 153 9.07 -2.17 10.06
CA ALA A 153 8.28 -1.48 11.05
C ALA A 153 9.19 -0.53 11.82
N ASN A 154 9.10 0.78 11.55
CA ASN A 154 9.76 1.84 12.30
C ASN A 154 11.26 1.60 12.62
N VAL A 155 12.04 1.18 11.63
CA VAL A 155 13.50 1.09 11.80
C VAL A 155 14.06 2.50 11.87
N THR A 156 14.15 3.03 13.09
CA THR A 156 14.86 4.27 13.36
C THR A 156 16.32 4.03 12.99
N HIS A 157 16.87 4.86 12.10
CA HIS A 157 18.29 4.77 11.72
C HIS A 157 19.17 4.69 12.99
N PRO A 158 19.98 3.64 13.16
CA PRO A 158 20.76 3.44 14.37
C PRO A 158 21.82 4.53 14.49
N THR A 159 21.63 5.44 15.44
CA THR A 159 22.65 6.42 15.83
C THR A 159 23.31 5.95 17.13
N ASP A 160 24.60 6.21 17.31
CA ASP A 160 25.34 5.83 18.54
C ASP A 160 24.64 6.33 19.80
N THR A 161 24.16 7.57 19.78
CA THR A 161 23.42 8.16 20.91
C THR A 161 22.08 7.46 21.16
N GLY A 162 21.38 7.04 20.10
CA GLY A 162 20.14 6.28 20.20
C GLY A 162 20.34 4.88 20.75
N LEU A 163 21.39 4.19 20.30
CA LEU A 163 21.78 2.87 20.82
C LEU A 163 22.16 2.94 22.29
N LEU A 164 23.00 3.90 22.68
CA LEU A 164 23.39 4.10 24.08
C LEU A 164 22.19 4.39 24.99
N GLU A 165 21.21 5.18 24.52
CA GLU A 165 20.00 5.41 25.29
C GLU A 165 19.15 4.14 25.45
N LYS A 166 19.01 3.33 24.40
CA LYS A 166 18.30 2.04 24.49
C LYS A 166 18.98 1.10 25.49
N VAL A 167 20.32 0.97 25.42
CA VAL A 167 21.10 0.14 26.36
C VAL A 167 20.95 0.67 27.80
N ARG A 168 21.01 1.99 27.99
CA ARG A 168 20.81 2.61 29.30
C ARG A 168 19.45 2.29 29.89
N VAL A 169 18.37 2.42 29.09
CA VAL A 169 17.01 2.12 29.54
C VAL A 169 16.89 0.65 29.93
N TRP A 170 17.39 -0.24 29.10
CA TRP A 170 17.39 -1.68 29.37
C TRP A 170 18.13 -2.04 30.68
N LEU A 171 19.33 -1.46 30.92
CA LEU A 171 20.07 -1.66 32.17
C LEU A 171 19.28 -1.19 33.39
N VAL A 172 18.66 -0.01 33.31
CA VAL A 172 17.83 0.52 34.42
C VAL A 172 16.63 -0.37 34.71
N GLU A 173 15.99 -0.90 33.68
CA GLU A 173 14.86 -1.83 33.87
C GLU A 173 15.34 -3.15 34.48
N SER A 174 16.49 -3.64 34.06
CA SER A 174 17.11 -4.85 34.62
C SER A 174 17.46 -4.65 36.10
N ILE A 175 18.11 -3.53 36.47
CA ILE A 175 18.40 -3.19 37.85
C ILE A 175 17.10 -3.19 38.69
N LYS A 176 16.07 -2.50 38.24
CA LYS A 176 14.77 -2.48 38.93
C LYS A 176 14.12 -3.85 39.10
N LYS A 177 14.29 -4.73 38.12
CA LYS A 177 13.79 -6.13 38.21
C LYS A 177 14.56 -6.90 39.26
N ILE A 178 15.87 -6.73 39.34
CA ILE A 178 16.74 -7.36 40.34
C ILE A 178 16.40 -6.83 41.75
N GLU A 179 16.32 -5.51 41.92
CA GLU A 179 15.93 -4.90 43.18
C GLU A 179 14.61 -5.43 43.74
N LYS A 180 13.62 -5.61 42.84
CA LYS A 180 12.32 -6.21 43.23
C LYS A 180 12.41 -7.67 43.65
N LYS A 181 13.26 -8.47 42.97
CA LYS A 181 13.40 -9.89 43.27
C LYS A 181 14.19 -10.15 44.55
N THR A 182 15.27 -9.38 44.77
CA THR A 182 16.22 -9.60 45.86
C THR A 182 15.87 -8.83 47.15
N LYS A 183 14.82 -7.98 47.17
CA LYS A 183 14.40 -7.16 48.31
C LYS A 183 15.51 -6.32 48.92
N ILE A 184 16.50 -5.92 48.12
CA ILE A 184 17.63 -5.10 48.57
C ILE A 184 17.11 -3.73 49.08
N LYS A 185 17.55 -3.31 50.27
CA LYS A 185 17.14 -2.03 50.88
C LYS A 185 17.77 -0.82 50.20
N GLU A 186 18.98 -0.96 49.68
CA GLU A 186 19.71 0.11 48.98
C GLU A 186 19.33 0.17 47.49
N ARG A 187 18.80 1.32 47.08
CA ARG A 187 18.43 1.55 45.68
C ARG A 187 19.62 2.05 44.87
N ALA A 188 19.84 1.42 43.70
CA ALA A 188 20.91 1.82 42.78
C ALA A 188 20.70 3.24 42.23
N ARG A 189 21.77 4.04 42.17
CA ARG A 189 21.73 5.44 41.71
C ARG A 189 21.85 5.50 40.18
N THR A 190 20.79 5.23 39.44
CA THR A 190 20.78 5.12 37.97
C THR A 190 20.75 6.45 37.19
N TYR A 191 20.53 7.56 37.88
CA TYR A 191 20.46 8.94 37.31
C TYR A 191 19.54 9.06 36.06
N CYS A 192 18.49 8.27 35.98
CA CYS A 192 17.57 8.16 34.83
C CYS A 192 17.08 9.51 34.29
N ARG A 193 16.63 10.43 35.20
CA ARG A 193 16.08 11.73 34.80
C ARG A 193 17.14 12.61 34.14
N LYS A 194 18.37 12.67 34.72
CA LYS A 194 19.48 13.47 34.18
C LYS A 194 19.95 12.93 32.83
N ALA A 195 20.13 11.62 32.69
CA ALA A 195 20.54 10.98 31.44
C ALA A 195 19.51 11.20 30.34
N LYS A 196 18.21 11.00 30.62
CA LYS A 196 17.12 11.26 29.68
C LYS A 196 17.07 12.72 29.23
N ALA A 197 17.31 13.68 30.15
CA ALA A 197 17.36 15.12 29.83
C ALA A 197 18.50 15.44 28.85
N VAL A 198 19.70 14.85 29.06
CA VAL A 198 20.84 14.99 28.15
C VAL A 198 20.50 14.46 26.75
N TYR A 199 19.92 13.27 26.67
CA TYR A 199 19.50 12.67 25.40
C TYR A 199 18.46 13.52 24.68
N LEU A 200 17.39 13.93 25.36
CA LEU A 200 16.33 14.75 24.76
C LEU A 200 16.82 16.12 24.31
N LYS A 201 17.68 16.77 25.09
CA LYS A 201 18.31 18.06 24.72
C LYS A 201 19.13 17.93 23.45
N PHE A 202 19.85 16.82 23.28
CA PHE A 202 20.62 16.53 22.07
C PHE A 202 19.68 16.21 20.88
N GLN A 203 18.63 15.42 21.08
CA GLN A 203 17.68 15.04 20.00
C GLN A 203 16.91 16.22 19.42
N LYS A 204 16.54 17.20 20.25
CA LYS A 204 15.80 18.40 19.81
C LYS A 204 16.60 19.31 18.85
N LYS A 205 17.91 19.14 18.76
CA LYS A 205 18.73 19.94 17.85
C LYS A 205 18.57 19.48 16.41
N TRP A 206 18.13 20.38 15.51
CA TRP A 206 17.96 20.12 14.08
C TRP A 206 19.30 19.85 13.38
N LYS A 207 20.29 20.76 13.54
CA LYS A 207 21.66 20.59 13.02
C LYS A 207 22.59 20.17 14.16
N LYS A 208 23.27 19.02 14.00
CA LYS A 208 24.17 18.45 15.01
C LYS A 208 25.61 18.52 14.51
N LYS A 209 26.46 19.32 15.19
CA LYS A 209 27.90 19.41 14.88
C LYS A 209 28.64 18.18 15.42
N THR A 210 29.72 17.74 14.75
CA THR A 210 30.51 16.57 15.15
C THR A 210 31.01 16.66 16.61
N LYS A 211 31.42 17.82 17.06
CA LYS A 211 31.84 18.04 18.47
C LYS A 211 30.67 17.78 19.46
N GLU A 212 29.46 18.17 19.12
CA GLU A 212 28.27 17.95 19.95
C GLU A 212 27.85 16.48 19.98
N ILE A 213 27.94 15.78 18.84
CA ILE A 213 27.72 14.35 18.76
C ILE A 213 28.67 13.62 19.69
N ARG A 214 29.99 13.87 19.56
CA ARG A 214 31.04 13.28 20.43
C ARG A 214 30.81 13.57 21.91
N LYS A 215 30.42 14.78 22.27
CA LYS A 215 30.11 15.15 23.64
C LYS A 215 28.90 14.39 24.19
N ALA A 216 27.81 14.33 23.46
CA ALA A 216 26.62 13.60 23.86
C ALA A 216 26.86 12.08 23.97
N THR A 217 27.56 11.47 23.00
CA THR A 217 27.95 10.07 23.04
C THR A 217 28.81 9.76 24.28
N LYS A 218 29.81 10.59 24.57
CA LYS A 218 30.68 10.44 25.78
C LYS A 218 29.87 10.50 27.07
N GLN A 219 28.93 11.46 27.19
CA GLN A 219 28.09 11.61 28.39
C GLN A 219 27.14 10.40 28.54
N LEU A 220 26.48 9.94 27.47
CA LEU A 220 25.59 8.81 27.55
C LEU A 220 26.34 7.50 27.85
N LEU A 221 27.54 7.34 27.31
CA LEU A 221 28.40 6.20 27.60
C LEU A 221 28.79 6.14 29.08
N GLN A 222 29.06 7.28 29.71
CA GLN A 222 29.35 7.33 31.15
C GLN A 222 28.14 6.85 31.99
N TYR A 223 26.91 7.21 31.62
CA TYR A 223 25.72 6.70 32.31
C TYR A 223 25.54 5.19 32.10
N VAL A 224 25.80 4.68 30.90
CA VAL A 224 25.74 3.23 30.60
C VAL A 224 26.79 2.49 31.46
N ARG A 225 28.05 2.94 31.47
CA ARG A 225 29.13 2.32 32.27
C ARG A 225 28.76 2.26 33.75
N ARG A 226 28.32 3.40 34.32
CA ARG A 226 27.88 3.44 35.70
C ARG A 226 26.74 2.46 36.02
N ASN A 227 25.74 2.38 35.15
CA ASN A 227 24.64 1.44 35.37
C ASN A 227 25.04 -0.02 35.20
N LYS A 228 26.13 -0.31 34.48
CA LYS A 228 26.70 -1.64 34.38
C LYS A 228 27.41 -2.10 35.64
N GLU A 229 27.97 -1.17 36.39
CA GLU A 229 28.72 -1.38 37.65
C GLU A 229 27.80 -1.47 38.89
N GLN A 230 26.52 -1.16 38.76
CA GLN A 230 25.50 -1.27 39.81
C GLN A 230 24.88 -2.68 39.85
#